data_810d80f1ebefe2d69b98d59eb7d6069a
#
_entry.id   810d80f1ebefe2d69b98d59eb7d6069a
#
_cell.length_a   1.000
_cell.length_b   1.000
_cell.length_c   1.000
_cell.angle_alpha   90.00
_cell.angle_beta   90.00
_cell.angle_gamma   90.00
#
_symmetry.space_group_name_H-M   'P 1'
#
loop_
_entity.id
_entity.type
_entity.pdbx_description
1 polymer ?
#
loop_
_entity_poly.entity_id
_entity_poly.type
_entity_poly.pdbx_seq_one_letter_code
_entity_poly.pdbx_strand_id
1 'polypeptide(L)'
;MNIAICDDDLLYMNQVKEMIEKWGKEHHEDVSIYLFNHGDALINSYQKSHIEVILLDIIMPLLNGMETAHEIRKNDSVVKIIFLTSSPEFALESYDVKASGYLLKPTTYEKLCSLLKDRKSVV
;
A
#
# COMPACT_ATOMS: atom_id res chain seq x y z
N MET A 1 -12.38 0.72 -6.99
CA MET A 1 -11.31 0.07 -6.22
C MET A 1 -10.93 0.93 -5.03
N ASN A 2 -10.90 0.35 -3.85
CA ASN A 2 -10.57 1.06 -2.62
C ASN A 2 -9.11 0.82 -2.26
N ILE A 3 -8.35 1.91 -2.15
CA ILE A 3 -6.91 1.86 -1.93
C ILE A 3 -6.58 2.65 -0.69
N ALA A 4 -5.81 2.06 0.22
CA ALA A 4 -5.28 2.76 1.37
C ALA A 4 -3.82 3.11 1.14
N ILE A 5 -3.42 4.28 1.60
CA ILE A 5 -2.01 4.69 1.64
C ILE A 5 -1.67 4.96 3.10
N CYS A 6 -0.67 4.28 3.61
CA CYS A 6 -0.24 4.45 5.00
C CYS A 6 1.22 4.89 5.01
N ASP A 7 1.48 6.12 5.46
CA ASP A 7 2.79 6.73 5.43
C ASP A 7 2.78 7.92 6.39
N ASP A 8 3.82 8.09 7.17
CA ASP A 8 3.91 9.24 8.07
C ASP A 8 4.41 10.51 7.37
N ASP A 9 4.86 10.39 6.12
CA ASP A 9 5.26 11.53 5.29
C ASP A 9 4.06 12.00 4.47
N LEU A 10 3.37 13.03 4.97
CA LEU A 10 2.15 13.51 4.34
C LEU A 10 2.39 14.05 2.92
N LEU A 11 3.54 14.69 2.71
CA LEU A 11 3.84 15.23 1.40
C LEU A 11 3.98 14.13 0.36
N TYR A 12 4.73 13.09 0.70
CA TYR A 12 4.92 11.97 -0.20
C TYR A 12 3.61 11.22 -0.43
N MET A 13 2.82 11.06 0.62
CA MET A 13 1.53 10.40 0.53
C MET A 13 0.59 11.10 -0.45
N ASN A 14 0.60 12.44 -0.46
CA ASN A 14 -0.19 13.20 -1.41
C ASN A 14 0.31 13.04 -2.85
N GLN A 15 1.63 12.94 -3.05
CA GLN A 15 2.19 12.67 -4.37
C GLN A 15 1.73 11.32 -4.91
N VAL A 16 1.74 10.29 -4.06
CA VAL A 16 1.28 8.96 -4.44
C VAL A 16 -0.22 8.98 -4.74
N LYS A 17 -0.98 9.68 -3.93
CA LYS A 17 -2.43 9.84 -4.18
C LYS A 17 -2.70 10.40 -5.57
N GLU A 18 -1.95 11.43 -5.98
CA GLU A 18 -2.11 12.02 -7.30
C GLU A 18 -1.78 11.02 -8.41
N MET A 19 -0.75 10.20 -8.20
CA MET A 19 -0.41 9.14 -9.17
C MET A 19 -1.56 8.15 -9.34
N ILE A 20 -2.18 7.74 -8.24
CA ILE A 20 -3.27 6.77 -8.27
C ILE A 20 -4.52 7.40 -8.93
N GLU A 21 -4.79 8.65 -8.65
CA GLU A 21 -5.91 9.35 -9.27
C GLU A 21 -5.73 9.44 -10.78
N LYS A 22 -4.50 9.73 -11.23
CA LYS A 22 -4.19 9.76 -12.64
C LYS A 22 -4.37 8.39 -13.27
N TRP A 23 -3.88 7.34 -12.61
CA TRP A 23 -4.04 5.98 -13.08
C TRP A 23 -5.52 5.61 -13.24
N GLY A 24 -6.34 5.98 -12.26
CA GLY A 24 -7.77 5.71 -12.31
C GLY A 24 -8.45 6.36 -13.51
N LYS A 25 -8.10 7.60 -13.79
CA LYS A 25 -8.65 8.31 -14.94
C LYS A 25 -8.23 7.68 -16.26
N GLU A 26 -6.96 7.30 -16.36
CA GLU A 26 -6.43 6.73 -17.60
C GLU A 26 -7.00 5.34 -17.89
N HIS A 27 -7.39 4.61 -16.86
CA HIS A 27 -7.90 3.24 -17.01
C HIS A 27 -9.40 3.13 -16.79
N HIS A 28 -10.09 4.27 -16.68
CA HIS A 28 -11.54 4.31 -16.42
C HIS A 28 -11.92 3.47 -15.20
N GLU A 29 -11.08 3.55 -14.17
CA GLU A 29 -11.28 2.84 -12.92
C GLU A 29 -11.68 3.83 -11.83
N ASP A 30 -12.80 3.59 -11.16
CA ASP A 30 -13.19 4.40 -10.03
C ASP A 30 -12.32 4.03 -8.83
N VAL A 31 -11.57 4.98 -8.31
CA VAL A 31 -10.72 4.74 -7.16
C VAL A 31 -11.17 5.60 -5.99
N SER A 32 -11.23 4.99 -4.82
CA SER A 32 -11.44 5.70 -3.56
C SER A 32 -10.17 5.52 -2.74
N ILE A 33 -9.59 6.63 -2.31
CA ILE A 33 -8.29 6.62 -1.65
C ILE A 33 -8.45 7.03 -0.19
N TYR A 34 -7.90 6.22 0.71
CA TYR A 34 -7.98 6.42 2.15
C TYR A 34 -6.57 6.61 2.69
N LEU A 35 -6.34 7.69 3.43
CA LEU A 35 -5.01 8.06 3.91
C LEU A 35 -4.89 7.80 5.40
N PHE A 36 -3.81 7.13 5.79
CA PHE A 36 -3.50 6.83 7.18
C PHE A 36 -2.05 7.25 7.46
N ASN A 37 -1.81 7.85 8.60
CA ASN A 37 -0.46 8.32 8.94
C ASN A 37 0.25 7.43 9.96
N HIS A 38 -0.37 6.33 10.38
CA HIS A 38 0.28 5.33 11.21
C HIS A 38 -0.43 3.99 11.11
N GLY A 39 0.29 2.92 11.49
CA GLY A 39 -0.18 1.55 11.29
C GLY A 39 -1.44 1.19 12.06
N ASP A 40 -1.57 1.66 13.30
CA ASP A 40 -2.74 1.35 14.12
C ASP A 40 -4.03 1.87 13.49
N ALA A 41 -3.99 3.07 12.93
CA ALA A 41 -5.17 3.64 12.28
C ALA A 41 -5.58 2.79 11.08
N LEU A 42 -4.61 2.33 10.30
CA LEU A 42 -4.87 1.47 9.17
C LEU A 42 -5.51 0.15 9.62
N ILE A 43 -4.91 -0.52 10.60
CA ILE A 43 -5.40 -1.81 11.09
C ILE A 43 -6.85 -1.71 11.58
N ASN A 44 -7.16 -0.61 12.27
CA ASN A 44 -8.49 -0.44 12.86
C ASN A 44 -9.57 -0.09 11.83
N SER A 45 -9.19 0.34 10.64
CA SER A 45 -10.15 0.93 9.70
C SER A 45 -10.22 0.24 8.34
N TYR A 46 -9.19 -0.50 7.92
CA TYR A 46 -9.13 -0.94 6.52
C TYR A 46 -10.26 -1.89 6.13
N GLN A 47 -10.71 -2.75 7.05
CA GLN A 47 -11.80 -3.69 6.75
C GLN A 47 -13.14 -2.99 6.58
N LYS A 48 -13.38 -1.97 7.40
CA LYS A 48 -14.63 -1.21 7.34
C LYS A 48 -14.79 -0.47 6.01
N SER A 49 -13.69 -0.06 5.44
CA SER A 49 -13.67 0.66 4.17
C SER A 49 -13.54 -0.28 2.98
N HIS A 50 -13.50 -1.57 3.20
CA HIS A 50 -13.35 -2.58 2.14
C HIS A 50 -12.12 -2.34 1.27
N ILE A 51 -11.01 -2.05 1.89
CA ILE A 51 -9.76 -1.77 1.19
C ILE A 51 -9.27 -3.04 0.48
N GLU A 52 -8.95 -2.89 -0.80
CA GLU A 52 -8.48 -3.99 -1.64
C GLU A 52 -6.97 -3.96 -1.83
N VAL A 53 -6.37 -2.78 -1.77
CA VAL A 53 -4.93 -2.59 -1.96
C VAL A 53 -4.43 -1.63 -0.90
N ILE A 54 -3.33 -1.98 -0.25
CA ILE A 54 -2.68 -1.14 0.74
C ILE A 54 -1.28 -0.80 0.24
N LEU A 55 -0.98 0.49 0.13
CA LEU A 55 0.38 0.99 -0.10
C LEU A 55 0.92 1.40 1.26
N LEU A 56 2.00 0.77 1.68
CA LEU A 56 2.41 0.80 3.08
C LEU A 56 3.90 1.13 3.19
N ASP A 57 4.22 2.22 3.87
CA ASP A 57 5.60 2.52 4.22
C ASP A 57 6.03 1.64 5.40
N ILE A 58 7.31 1.37 5.49
CA ILE A 58 7.85 0.52 6.56
C ILE A 58 8.34 1.37 7.73
N ILE A 59 9.12 2.41 7.45
CA ILE A 59 9.72 3.20 8.54
C ILE A 59 8.72 4.24 9.02
N MET A 60 8.04 3.89 10.09
CA MET A 60 7.06 4.77 10.73
C MET A 60 7.23 4.67 12.24
N PRO A 61 6.88 5.73 13.00
CA PRO A 61 6.95 5.68 14.46
C PRO A 61 6.01 4.63 15.05
N LEU A 62 6.37 4.12 16.21
CA LEU A 62 5.59 3.15 16.99
C LEU A 62 5.49 1.80 16.28
N LEU A 63 4.49 1.59 15.46
CA LEU A 63 4.29 0.35 14.73
C LEU A 63 4.79 0.54 13.30
N ASN A 64 5.88 -0.12 12.92
CA ASN A 64 6.39 0.02 11.56
C ASN A 64 5.52 -0.75 10.55
N GLY A 65 5.77 -0.53 9.26
CA GLY A 65 4.94 -1.12 8.22
C GLY A 65 5.03 -2.64 8.16
N MET A 66 6.18 -3.22 8.47
CA MET A 66 6.30 -4.68 8.48
C MET A 66 5.47 -5.28 9.61
N GLU A 67 5.53 -4.69 10.79
CA GLU A 67 4.69 -5.12 11.92
C GLU A 67 3.21 -4.95 11.59
N THR A 68 2.86 -3.86 10.94
CA THR A 68 1.49 -3.59 10.50
C THR A 68 1.01 -4.68 9.54
N ALA A 69 1.84 -5.04 8.57
CA ALA A 69 1.50 -6.08 7.60
C ALA A 69 1.32 -7.45 8.26
N HIS A 70 2.19 -7.80 9.21
CA HIS A 70 2.04 -9.05 9.95
C HIS A 70 0.72 -9.10 10.72
N GLU A 71 0.33 -7.97 11.35
CA GLU A 71 -0.94 -7.90 12.05
C GLU A 71 -2.11 -8.11 11.11
N ILE A 72 -2.08 -7.46 9.96
CA ILE A 72 -3.13 -7.61 8.95
C ILE A 72 -3.22 -9.06 8.50
N ARG A 73 -2.08 -9.70 8.24
CA ARG A 73 -2.07 -11.07 7.74
C ARG A 73 -2.54 -12.12 8.74
N LYS A 74 -2.62 -11.80 10.01
CA LYS A 74 -3.19 -12.74 10.99
C LYS A 74 -4.63 -13.10 10.66
N ASN A 75 -5.38 -12.18 10.08
CA ASN A 75 -6.79 -12.35 9.82
C ASN A 75 -7.19 -12.14 8.35
N ASP A 76 -6.26 -11.77 7.49
CA ASP A 76 -6.58 -11.44 6.10
C ASP A 76 -5.43 -11.84 5.19
N SER A 77 -5.64 -12.89 4.41
CA SER A 77 -4.64 -13.36 3.45
C SER A 77 -4.90 -12.81 2.04
N VAL A 78 -5.94 -12.01 1.86
CA VAL A 78 -6.44 -11.62 0.54
C VAL A 78 -6.06 -10.20 0.15
N VAL A 79 -6.12 -9.24 1.10
CA VAL A 79 -5.84 -7.85 0.77
C VAL A 79 -4.43 -7.73 0.18
N LYS A 80 -4.31 -6.96 -0.90
CA LYS A 80 -3.03 -6.77 -1.58
C LYS A 80 -2.19 -5.76 -0.82
N ILE A 81 -0.97 -6.12 -0.48
CA ILE A 81 -0.04 -5.24 0.22
C ILE A 81 1.14 -4.92 -0.70
N ILE A 82 1.38 -3.64 -0.92
CA ILE A 82 2.52 -3.16 -1.69
C ILE A 82 3.31 -2.24 -0.76
N PHE A 83 4.56 -2.59 -0.50
CA PHE A 83 5.42 -1.71 0.29
C PHE A 83 5.98 -0.59 -0.57
N LEU A 84 6.00 0.62 -0.02
CA LEU A 84 6.53 1.79 -0.69
C LEU A 84 7.37 2.52 0.35
N THR A 85 8.68 2.33 0.32
CA THR A 85 9.57 2.71 1.39
C THR A 85 10.93 3.15 0.87
N SER A 86 11.67 3.91 1.69
CA SER A 86 13.06 4.26 1.37
C SER A 86 14.05 3.21 1.88
N SER A 87 13.58 2.16 2.57
CA SER A 87 14.42 1.14 3.17
C SER A 87 14.44 -0.13 2.35
N PRO A 88 15.57 -0.51 1.74
CA PRO A 88 15.62 -1.74 0.96
C PRO A 88 15.82 -3.01 1.80
N GLU A 89 16.18 -2.87 3.07
CA GLU A 89 16.58 -4.02 3.89
C GLU A 89 15.45 -4.97 4.27
N PHE A 90 14.19 -4.56 4.08
CA PHE A 90 13.04 -5.40 4.42
C PHE A 90 12.49 -6.18 3.22
N ALA A 91 13.14 -6.09 2.07
CA ALA A 91 12.62 -6.72 0.85
C ALA A 91 12.45 -8.22 1.02
N LEU A 92 13.42 -8.88 1.66
CA LEU A 92 13.33 -10.32 1.87
C LEU A 92 12.19 -10.69 2.81
N GLU A 93 12.04 -9.95 3.90
CA GLU A 93 10.98 -10.20 4.87
C GLU A 93 9.59 -9.96 4.28
N SER A 94 9.48 -9.14 3.24
CA SER A 94 8.18 -8.87 2.61
C SER A 94 7.53 -10.13 2.05
N TYR A 95 8.31 -11.15 1.75
CA TYR A 95 7.76 -12.45 1.32
C TYR A 95 6.95 -13.12 2.42
N ASP A 96 7.31 -12.91 3.68
CA ASP A 96 6.62 -13.53 4.81
C ASP A 96 5.18 -13.03 4.94
N VAL A 97 4.90 -11.82 4.49
CA VAL A 97 3.56 -11.25 4.50
C VAL A 97 2.91 -11.31 3.12
N LYS A 98 3.51 -12.04 2.20
CA LYS A 98 2.99 -12.21 0.84
C LYS A 98 2.69 -10.89 0.17
N ALA A 99 3.63 -9.96 0.26
CA ALA A 99 3.51 -8.66 -0.40
C ALA A 99 3.46 -8.84 -1.91
N SER A 100 2.63 -8.07 -2.57
CA SER A 100 2.51 -8.08 -4.02
C SER A 100 3.57 -7.24 -4.70
N GLY A 101 4.24 -6.37 -3.97
CA GLY A 101 5.30 -5.54 -4.52
C GLY A 101 6.08 -4.85 -3.43
N TYR A 102 7.27 -4.41 -3.78
CA TYR A 102 8.19 -3.69 -2.90
C TYR A 102 8.86 -2.61 -3.73
N LEU A 103 8.45 -1.37 -3.51
CA LEU A 103 8.96 -0.24 -4.28
C LEU A 103 9.78 0.68 -3.39
N LEU A 104 10.91 1.14 -3.91
CA LEU A 104 11.74 2.11 -3.20
C LEU A 104 11.32 3.53 -3.58
N LYS A 105 11.28 4.42 -2.58
CA LYS A 105 11.02 5.84 -2.79
C LYS A 105 12.24 6.52 -3.41
N PRO A 106 12.07 7.47 -4.31
CA PRO A 106 10.80 7.83 -4.95
C PRO A 106 10.46 6.83 -6.05
N THR A 107 9.21 6.38 -6.09
CA THR A 107 8.79 5.48 -7.17
C THR A 107 8.36 6.28 -8.39
N THR A 108 8.36 5.63 -9.54
CA THR A 108 7.83 6.25 -10.75
C THR A 108 6.37 5.87 -10.92
N TYR A 109 5.66 6.67 -11.69
CA TYR A 109 4.27 6.39 -12.03
C TYR A 109 4.14 5.01 -12.69
N GLU A 110 5.06 4.70 -13.62
CA GLU A 110 5.01 3.43 -14.36
C GLU A 110 5.17 2.22 -13.45
N LYS A 111 6.11 2.28 -12.49
CA LYS A 111 6.33 1.17 -11.57
C LYS A 111 5.12 0.95 -10.67
N LEU A 112 4.54 2.03 -10.16
CA LEU A 112 3.35 1.93 -9.32
C LEU A 112 2.17 1.37 -10.11
N CYS A 113 1.95 1.87 -11.32
CA CYS A 113 0.86 1.43 -12.17
C CYS A 113 0.94 -0.04 -12.53
N SER A 114 2.15 -0.54 -12.76
CA SER A 114 2.32 -1.96 -13.12
C SER A 114 1.81 -2.87 -12.00
N LEU A 115 1.95 -2.46 -10.75
CA LEU A 115 1.45 -3.25 -9.62
C LEU A 115 -0.05 -3.10 -9.44
N LEU A 116 -0.61 -1.94 -9.73
CA LEU A 116 -2.06 -1.73 -9.59
C LEU A 116 -2.85 -2.55 -10.61
N LYS A 117 -2.39 -2.62 -11.84
CA LYS A 117 -3.11 -3.37 -12.85
C LYS A 117 -3.03 -4.88 -12.67
N ASP A 118 -2.08 -5.35 -11.86
CA ASP A 118 -1.93 -6.77 -11.58
C ASP A 118 -2.86 -7.26 -10.47
N ARG A 119 -3.76 -6.42 -9.99
CA ARG A 119 -4.66 -6.78 -8.89
C ARG A 119 -5.55 -7.98 -9.22
N LYS A 120 -5.78 -8.25 -10.50
CA LYS A 120 -6.59 -9.38 -10.95
C LYS A 120 -5.75 -10.54 -11.44
N SER A 121 -4.47 -10.43 -11.32
CA SER A 121 -3.56 -11.45 -11.79
C SER A 121 -3.55 -12.57 -10.77
N VAL A 122 -4.31 -13.58 -11.05
CA VAL A 122 -4.54 -14.64 -10.08
C VAL A 122 -4.00 -15.95 -10.60
N VAL A 123 -3.13 -16.01 -11.28
CA VAL A 123 -2.82 -17.29 -11.86
C VAL A 123 -1.83 -18.11 -11.13
#